data_beae6192f0aa5870f1ba7e156198a109
#
_entry.id   beae6192f0aa5870f1ba7e156198a109
#
_cell.length_a   1.000
_cell.length_b   1.000
_cell.length_c   1.000
_cell.angle_alpha   90.00
_cell.angle_beta   90.00
_cell.angle_gamma   90.00
#
_symmetry.space_group_name_H-M   'P 1'
#
loop_
_entity.id
_entity.type
_entity.pdbx_description
1 polymer ?
#
loop_
_entity_poly.entity_id
_entity_poly.type
_entity_poly.pdbx_seq_one_letter_code
_entity_poly.pdbx_strand_id
1 'polypeptide(L)'
;MSADILHDLGPLFLGSRLKRLSDRFQGDATKILREEGLGIQPAQFPLLAAVDRYGSMTVNEAALALGVSQPAVTRTAASLVEAGLLTETRSDRDLRQKALSLSAAGRVLMARAKATLWPRVHAAVTDLCDGLTGPLLDQLAGLEHRLDDRAFAARVQAGPRAGGERPALTIRDYVDDLAEAFYAINAEWIAAMFALEENDRRILSDPRGEILDRGGLILFVEAEGLGVVGTCALMTTSPGCFELTKMAVSERARGLKAGEHLLRAVLARAGTMDIETLYLLTNTACAAAIHLYEKVGFRHDAEIMDRFGRRYARCNVAMRYEP
;
A
#
# COMPACT_ATOMS: atom_id res chain seq x y z
N MET A 1 21.05 -13.49 -20.69
CA MET A 1 20.01 -12.67 -20.05
C MET A 1 20.71 -11.59 -19.24
N SER A 2 20.44 -10.33 -19.49
CA SER A 2 21.00 -9.25 -18.68
C SER A 2 20.29 -9.26 -17.32
N ALA A 3 21.03 -9.52 -16.22
CA ALA A 3 20.50 -9.47 -14.88
C ALA A 3 20.11 -8.02 -14.53
N ASP A 4 18.87 -7.76 -14.12
CA ASP A 4 18.43 -6.45 -13.64
C ASP A 4 18.57 -6.40 -12.12
N ILE A 5 19.73 -5.99 -11.64
CA ILE A 5 20.07 -5.90 -10.22
C ILE A 5 19.06 -5.05 -9.41
N LEU A 6 18.47 -4.01 -10.02
CA LEU A 6 17.48 -3.17 -9.35
C LEU A 6 16.15 -3.91 -9.15
N HIS A 7 15.83 -4.83 -10.04
CA HIS A 7 14.68 -5.72 -9.90
C HIS A 7 14.96 -6.82 -8.87
N ASP A 8 16.11 -7.47 -8.97
CA ASP A 8 16.45 -8.65 -8.19
C ASP A 8 16.59 -8.36 -6.68
N LEU A 9 17.08 -7.18 -6.32
CA LEU A 9 17.23 -6.74 -4.93
C LEU A 9 15.96 -6.04 -4.36
N GLY A 10 14.89 -5.93 -5.17
CA GLY A 10 13.56 -5.56 -4.73
C GLY A 10 13.48 -4.25 -3.94
N PRO A 11 12.98 -4.29 -2.67
CA PRO A 11 12.73 -3.07 -1.88
C PRO A 11 13.97 -2.21 -1.62
N LEU A 12 15.18 -2.78 -1.62
CA LEU A 12 16.42 -2.05 -1.37
C LEU A 12 16.68 -0.95 -2.41
N PHE A 13 16.23 -1.17 -3.65
CA PHE A 13 16.43 -0.25 -4.77
C PHE A 13 15.15 0.40 -5.27
N LEU A 14 14.11 0.50 -4.41
CA LEU A 14 12.85 1.15 -4.79
C LEU A 14 13.06 2.57 -5.34
N GLY A 15 13.84 3.40 -4.66
CA GLY A 15 14.15 4.76 -5.10
C GLY A 15 14.86 4.79 -6.45
N SER A 16 15.81 3.88 -6.68
CA SER A 16 16.52 3.76 -7.97
C SER A 16 15.60 3.29 -9.10
N ARG A 17 14.65 2.40 -8.82
CA ARG A 17 13.63 1.96 -9.79
C ARG A 17 12.68 3.10 -10.16
N LEU A 18 12.20 3.85 -9.17
CA LEU A 18 11.36 5.03 -9.41
C LEU A 18 12.09 6.08 -10.24
N LYS A 19 13.37 6.35 -9.90
CA LYS A 19 14.20 7.24 -10.71
C LYS A 19 14.36 6.74 -12.15
N ARG A 20 14.68 5.47 -12.37
CA ARG A 20 14.79 4.87 -13.71
C ARG A 20 13.49 5.00 -14.50
N LEU A 21 12.33 4.78 -13.86
CA LEU A 21 11.02 4.99 -14.48
C LEU A 21 10.82 6.45 -14.84
N SER A 22 11.10 7.38 -13.91
CA SER A 22 11.02 8.81 -14.16
C SER A 22 11.90 9.24 -15.34
N ASP A 23 13.14 8.77 -15.40
CA ASP A 23 14.08 9.10 -16.49
C ASP A 23 13.56 8.61 -17.86
N ARG A 24 12.92 7.42 -17.92
CA ARG A 24 12.27 6.91 -19.14
C ARG A 24 11.10 7.78 -19.56
N PHE A 25 10.19 8.10 -18.64
CA PHE A 25 9.06 8.99 -18.91
C PHE A 25 9.53 10.38 -19.40
N GLN A 26 10.52 10.97 -18.74
CA GLN A 26 11.09 12.26 -19.12
C GLN A 26 11.74 12.22 -20.51
N GLY A 27 12.43 11.13 -20.83
CA GLY A 27 13.03 10.92 -22.15
C GLY A 27 11.99 10.86 -23.27
N ASP A 28 10.91 10.10 -23.05
CA ASP A 28 9.83 9.99 -24.04
C ASP A 28 9.01 11.28 -24.10
N ALA A 29 8.71 11.94 -22.97
CA ALA A 29 8.06 13.24 -22.94
C ALA A 29 8.85 14.30 -23.72
N THR A 30 10.21 14.29 -23.63
CA THR A 30 11.05 15.21 -24.42
C THR A 30 10.87 15.00 -25.93
N LYS A 31 10.80 13.75 -26.39
CA LYS A 31 10.55 13.44 -27.81
C LYS A 31 9.17 13.95 -28.25
N ILE A 32 8.13 13.65 -27.45
CA ILE A 32 6.76 14.06 -27.74
C ILE A 32 6.66 15.59 -27.85
N LEU A 33 7.18 16.33 -26.85
CA LEU A 33 7.14 17.79 -26.84
C LEU A 33 7.86 18.41 -28.05
N ARG A 34 8.98 17.81 -28.48
CA ARG A 34 9.71 18.21 -29.68
C ARG A 34 8.91 17.93 -30.95
N GLU A 35 8.31 16.77 -31.10
CA GLU A 35 7.47 16.38 -32.23
C GLU A 35 6.23 17.28 -32.34
N GLU A 36 5.64 17.66 -31.22
CA GLU A 36 4.53 18.62 -31.14
C GLU A 36 4.96 20.07 -31.36
N GLY A 37 6.26 20.38 -31.46
CA GLY A 37 6.78 21.71 -31.69
C GLY A 37 6.46 22.69 -30.55
N LEU A 38 6.44 22.19 -29.29
CA LEU A 38 6.08 23.03 -28.14
C LEU A 38 7.26 23.83 -27.58
N GLY A 39 8.50 23.49 -27.92
CA GLY A 39 9.70 24.25 -27.58
C GLY A 39 10.02 24.34 -26.08
N ILE A 40 9.44 23.45 -25.26
CA ILE A 40 9.65 23.40 -23.82
C ILE A 40 10.19 22.03 -23.39
N GLN A 41 10.79 22.00 -22.19
CA GLN A 41 11.23 20.75 -21.57
C GLN A 41 10.13 20.16 -20.70
N PRO A 42 10.08 18.81 -20.53
CA PRO A 42 9.07 18.16 -19.67
C PRO A 42 9.03 18.72 -18.25
N ALA A 43 10.19 19.03 -17.65
CA ALA A 43 10.28 19.60 -16.30
C ALA A 43 9.68 21.01 -16.16
N GLN A 44 9.46 21.73 -17.27
CA GLN A 44 8.85 23.06 -17.30
C GLN A 44 7.33 23.00 -17.34
N PHE A 45 6.78 21.92 -17.87
CA PHE A 45 5.34 21.77 -18.10
C PHE A 45 4.50 21.86 -16.80
N PRO A 46 4.90 21.24 -15.65
CA PRO A 46 4.14 21.33 -14.42
C PRO A 46 3.96 22.76 -13.91
N LEU A 47 4.99 23.64 -14.05
CA LEU A 47 4.89 25.04 -13.64
C LEU A 47 3.90 25.82 -14.52
N LEU A 48 3.95 25.60 -15.84
CA LEU A 48 2.98 26.21 -16.76
C LEU A 48 1.56 25.75 -16.45
N ALA A 49 1.38 24.45 -16.17
CA ALA A 49 0.09 23.88 -15.83
C ALA A 49 -0.47 24.41 -14.49
N ALA A 50 0.41 24.62 -13.49
CA ALA A 50 0.03 25.20 -12.21
C ALA A 50 -0.45 26.65 -12.37
N VAL A 51 0.32 27.48 -13.10
CA VAL A 51 -0.04 28.89 -13.36
C VAL A 51 -1.31 28.98 -14.22
N ASP A 52 -1.51 28.07 -15.18
CA ASP A 52 -2.73 28.02 -15.98
C ASP A 52 -3.97 27.63 -15.17
N ARG A 53 -3.82 26.71 -14.21
CA ARG A 53 -4.91 26.19 -13.39
C ARG A 53 -5.32 27.12 -12.26
N TYR A 54 -4.33 27.68 -11.58
CA TYR A 54 -4.54 28.44 -10.33
C TYR A 54 -4.43 29.97 -10.52
N GLY A 55 -4.03 30.41 -11.73
CA GLY A 55 -3.81 31.84 -12.01
C GLY A 55 -2.44 32.30 -11.57
N SER A 56 -2.31 33.64 -11.41
CA SER A 56 -1.06 34.27 -10.96
C SER A 56 -0.63 33.73 -9.59
N MET A 57 0.63 33.33 -9.46
CA MET A 57 1.17 32.73 -8.24
C MET A 57 2.63 33.14 -8.00
N THR A 58 3.02 33.23 -6.74
CA THR A 58 4.40 33.47 -6.34
C THR A 58 5.26 32.21 -6.52
N VAL A 59 6.58 32.37 -6.51
CA VAL A 59 7.52 31.23 -6.53
C VAL A 59 7.28 30.29 -5.34
N ASN A 60 6.92 30.83 -4.17
CA ASN A 60 6.66 30.03 -2.97
C ASN A 60 5.37 29.20 -3.12
N GLU A 61 4.29 29.82 -3.62
CA GLU A 61 3.03 29.13 -3.89
C GLU A 61 3.23 28.02 -4.95
N ALA A 62 4.02 28.30 -6.00
CA ALA A 62 4.37 27.30 -7.01
C ALA A 62 5.22 26.14 -6.44
N ALA A 63 6.16 26.43 -5.55
CA ALA A 63 6.97 25.40 -4.90
C ALA A 63 6.11 24.47 -4.03
N LEU A 64 5.17 25.02 -3.27
CA LEU A 64 4.21 24.26 -2.49
C LEU A 64 3.27 23.43 -3.39
N ALA A 65 2.72 24.05 -4.44
CA ALA A 65 1.79 23.36 -5.34
C ALA A 65 2.43 22.21 -6.13
N LEU A 66 3.74 22.31 -6.41
CA LEU A 66 4.48 21.32 -7.19
C LEU A 66 5.26 20.31 -6.31
N GLY A 67 5.33 20.53 -4.99
CA GLY A 67 6.12 19.68 -4.09
C GLY A 67 7.63 19.73 -4.36
N VAL A 68 8.15 20.87 -4.87
CA VAL A 68 9.57 21.04 -5.21
C VAL A 68 10.20 22.22 -4.50
N SER A 69 11.53 22.30 -4.47
CA SER A 69 12.23 23.40 -3.81
C SER A 69 12.07 24.73 -4.54
N GLN A 70 12.03 25.83 -3.79
CA GLN A 70 11.97 27.20 -4.34
C GLN A 70 13.11 27.48 -5.37
N PRO A 71 14.38 27.08 -5.15
CA PRO A 71 15.43 27.26 -6.15
C PRO A 71 15.15 26.52 -7.47
N ALA A 72 14.47 25.37 -7.42
CA ALA A 72 14.05 24.65 -8.62
C ALA A 72 12.99 25.43 -9.40
N VAL A 73 11.96 25.92 -8.72
CA VAL A 73 10.93 26.77 -9.34
C VAL A 73 11.52 28.04 -9.91
N THR A 74 12.42 28.74 -9.17
CA THR A 74 13.07 29.96 -9.63
C THR A 74 13.82 29.74 -10.95
N ARG A 75 14.59 28.65 -11.07
CA ARG A 75 15.31 28.33 -12.32
C ARG A 75 14.35 28.03 -13.47
N THR A 76 13.31 27.24 -13.20
CA THR A 76 12.30 26.91 -14.21
C THR A 76 11.51 28.15 -14.66
N ALA A 77 11.12 29.00 -13.71
CA ALA A 77 10.43 30.27 -14.00
C ALA A 77 11.30 31.20 -14.86
N ALA A 78 12.56 31.40 -14.49
CA ALA A 78 13.48 32.23 -15.27
C ALA A 78 13.60 31.75 -16.73
N SER A 79 13.75 30.45 -16.94
CA SER A 79 13.81 29.87 -18.29
C SER A 79 12.49 30.05 -19.07
N LEU A 80 11.35 29.94 -18.41
CA LEU A 80 10.04 30.16 -19.04
C LEU A 80 9.75 31.64 -19.32
N VAL A 81 10.25 32.56 -18.50
CA VAL A 81 10.21 34.01 -18.76
C VAL A 81 11.09 34.36 -19.94
N GLU A 82 12.30 33.82 -20.00
CA GLU A 82 13.22 34.00 -21.15
C GLU A 82 12.61 33.45 -22.45
N ALA A 83 11.92 32.33 -22.39
CA ALA A 83 11.17 31.74 -23.51
C ALA A 83 9.88 32.55 -23.85
N GLY A 84 9.55 33.59 -23.11
CA GLY A 84 8.37 34.42 -23.35
C GLY A 84 7.04 33.75 -23.01
N LEU A 85 7.05 32.65 -22.24
CA LEU A 85 5.84 31.86 -21.87
C LEU A 85 5.24 32.29 -20.53
N LEU A 86 6.08 32.81 -19.62
CA LEU A 86 5.64 33.44 -18.38
C LEU A 86 6.02 34.91 -18.35
N THR A 87 5.30 35.67 -17.54
CA THR A 87 5.63 37.05 -17.19
C THR A 87 5.75 37.18 -15.67
N GLU A 88 6.68 38.01 -15.20
CA GLU A 88 6.80 38.36 -13.78
C GLU A 88 6.16 39.73 -13.58
N THR A 89 5.23 39.80 -12.63
CA THR A 89 4.60 41.05 -12.17
C THR A 89 4.78 41.16 -10.66
N ARG A 90 4.55 42.37 -10.09
CA ARG A 90 4.47 42.49 -8.64
C ARG A 90 3.18 41.81 -8.17
N SER A 91 3.26 41.04 -7.05
CA SER A 91 2.08 40.45 -6.47
C SER A 91 1.12 41.48 -5.94
N ASP A 92 -0.17 41.34 -6.26
CA ASP A 92 -1.23 42.22 -5.72
C ASP A 92 -1.42 42.07 -4.20
N ARG A 93 -0.97 40.92 -3.63
CA ARG A 93 -1.08 40.63 -2.20
C ARG A 93 0.11 41.07 -1.37
N ASP A 94 1.30 41.11 -1.97
CA ASP A 94 2.52 41.64 -1.34
C ASP A 94 3.45 42.18 -2.44
N LEU A 95 3.53 43.50 -2.49
CA LEU A 95 4.32 44.28 -3.48
C LEU A 95 5.83 43.95 -3.43
N ARG A 96 6.31 43.24 -2.38
CA ARG A 96 7.69 42.77 -2.24
C ARG A 96 7.94 41.48 -2.96
N GLN A 97 6.88 40.75 -3.33
CA GLN A 97 6.98 39.45 -3.99
C GLN A 97 6.65 39.57 -5.48
N LYS A 98 7.38 38.79 -6.28
CA LYS A 98 7.08 38.63 -7.70
C LYS A 98 6.07 37.52 -7.89
N ALA A 99 5.08 37.73 -8.72
CA ALA A 99 4.09 36.76 -9.15
C ALA A 99 4.33 36.35 -10.61
N LEU A 100 4.20 35.06 -10.88
CA LEU A 100 4.29 34.47 -12.19
C LEU A 100 2.91 34.38 -12.82
N SER A 101 2.77 34.79 -14.07
CA SER A 101 1.53 34.70 -14.86
C SER A 101 1.84 34.18 -16.25
N LEU A 102 0.87 33.47 -16.88
CA LEU A 102 1.02 33.11 -18.29
C LEU A 102 1.06 34.37 -19.18
N SER A 103 2.04 34.43 -20.07
CA SER A 103 2.02 35.39 -21.18
C SER A 103 0.92 35.08 -22.20
N ALA A 104 0.71 35.95 -23.20
CA ALA A 104 -0.17 35.60 -24.32
C ALA A 104 0.28 34.31 -25.06
N ALA A 105 1.59 34.16 -25.29
CA ALA A 105 2.16 32.97 -25.91
C ALA A 105 2.00 31.74 -25.01
N GLY A 106 2.22 31.88 -23.68
CA GLY A 106 1.99 30.80 -22.71
C GLY A 106 0.54 30.32 -22.70
N ARG A 107 -0.43 31.22 -22.78
CA ARG A 107 -1.86 30.83 -22.87
C ARG A 107 -2.17 30.05 -24.14
N VAL A 108 -1.63 30.51 -25.30
CA VAL A 108 -1.82 29.80 -26.58
C VAL A 108 -1.19 28.41 -26.51
N LEU A 109 0.03 28.28 -25.96
CA LEU A 109 0.71 26.99 -25.79
C LEU A 109 -0.11 26.04 -24.92
N MET A 110 -0.59 26.50 -23.76
CA MET A 110 -1.39 25.70 -22.85
C MET A 110 -2.74 25.30 -23.43
N ALA A 111 -3.42 26.19 -24.16
CA ALA A 111 -4.67 25.86 -24.86
C ALA A 111 -4.46 24.75 -25.89
N ARG A 112 -3.39 24.87 -26.70
CA ARG A 112 -3.02 23.83 -27.68
C ARG A 112 -2.70 22.49 -26.99
N ALA A 113 -1.87 22.50 -25.94
CA ALA A 113 -1.51 21.30 -25.23
C ALA A 113 -2.73 20.58 -24.64
N LYS A 114 -3.67 21.32 -24.05
CA LYS A 114 -4.93 20.78 -23.53
C LYS A 114 -5.80 20.16 -24.60
N ALA A 115 -5.86 20.78 -25.77
CA ALA A 115 -6.73 20.32 -26.85
C ALA A 115 -6.17 19.09 -27.59
N THR A 116 -4.84 18.99 -27.75
CA THR A 116 -4.23 17.99 -28.64
C THR A 116 -3.36 16.97 -27.91
N LEU A 117 -2.55 17.40 -26.94
CA LEU A 117 -1.55 16.55 -26.28
C LEU A 117 -2.11 15.82 -25.07
N TRP A 118 -2.80 16.52 -24.16
CA TRP A 118 -3.26 15.93 -22.90
C TRP A 118 -4.18 14.72 -23.07
N PRO A 119 -5.17 14.70 -23.98
CA PRO A 119 -5.99 13.51 -24.20
C PRO A 119 -5.18 12.29 -24.64
N ARG A 120 -4.14 12.51 -25.47
CA ARG A 120 -3.25 11.44 -25.96
C ARG A 120 -2.34 10.91 -24.84
N VAL A 121 -1.78 11.81 -24.03
CA VAL A 121 -0.97 11.43 -22.87
C VAL A 121 -1.84 10.67 -21.85
N HIS A 122 -3.06 11.14 -21.61
CA HIS A 122 -4.00 10.45 -20.71
C HIS A 122 -4.31 9.03 -21.20
N ALA A 123 -4.64 8.87 -22.49
CA ALA A 123 -4.91 7.55 -23.06
C ALA A 123 -3.68 6.63 -22.97
N ALA A 124 -2.48 7.13 -23.27
CA ALA A 124 -1.24 6.36 -23.19
C ALA A 124 -0.90 5.93 -21.75
N VAL A 125 -1.14 6.78 -20.75
CA VAL A 125 -0.95 6.42 -19.35
C VAL A 125 -1.98 5.39 -18.89
N THR A 126 -3.23 5.52 -19.35
CA THR A 126 -4.29 4.54 -19.06
C THR A 126 -3.93 3.17 -19.64
N ASP A 127 -3.50 3.10 -20.91
CA ASP A 127 -3.03 1.88 -21.55
C ASP A 127 -1.82 1.27 -20.82
N LEU A 128 -0.84 2.09 -20.45
CA LEU A 128 0.35 1.65 -19.71
C LEU A 128 0.02 1.06 -18.33
N CYS A 129 -1.06 1.52 -17.71
CA CYS A 129 -1.51 1.06 -16.40
C CYS A 129 -2.52 -0.10 -16.48
N ASP A 130 -2.96 -0.48 -17.69
CA ASP A 130 -3.91 -1.58 -17.88
C ASP A 130 -3.32 -2.90 -17.37
N GLY A 131 -4.14 -3.69 -16.71
CA GLY A 131 -3.73 -4.97 -16.10
C GLY A 131 -2.85 -4.87 -14.86
N LEU A 132 -2.49 -3.66 -14.38
CA LEU A 132 -1.82 -3.49 -13.09
C LEU A 132 -2.81 -3.72 -11.94
N THR A 133 -2.39 -4.45 -10.92
CA THR A 133 -3.22 -4.70 -9.72
C THR A 133 -3.35 -3.42 -8.87
N GLY A 134 -4.55 -2.91 -8.78
CA GLY A 134 -4.90 -1.70 -8.03
C GLY A 134 -4.55 -0.38 -8.74
N PRO A 135 -5.15 0.73 -8.30
CA PRO A 135 -4.92 2.04 -8.90
C PRO A 135 -3.52 2.56 -8.55
N LEU A 136 -2.64 2.62 -9.54
CA LEU A 136 -1.23 3.03 -9.38
C LEU A 136 -1.12 4.44 -8.77
N LEU A 137 -1.96 5.37 -9.19
CA LEU A 137 -1.92 6.74 -8.68
C LEU A 137 -2.27 6.82 -7.19
N ASP A 138 -3.23 6.01 -6.72
CA ASP A 138 -3.57 5.93 -5.29
C ASP A 138 -2.44 5.29 -4.49
N GLN A 139 -1.73 4.32 -5.06
CA GLN A 139 -0.55 3.73 -4.43
C GLN A 139 0.60 4.73 -4.32
N LEU A 140 0.82 5.56 -5.35
CA LEU A 140 1.81 6.64 -5.31
C LEU A 140 1.43 7.70 -4.27
N ALA A 141 0.18 8.16 -4.26
CA ALA A 141 -0.33 9.10 -3.25
C ALA A 141 -0.19 8.52 -1.82
N GLY A 142 -0.45 7.23 -1.64
CA GLY A 142 -0.22 6.53 -0.38
C GLY A 142 1.27 6.50 0.04
N LEU A 143 2.19 6.35 -0.91
CA LEU A 143 3.63 6.44 -0.63
C LEU A 143 4.06 7.85 -0.24
N GLU A 144 3.58 8.86 -0.96
CA GLU A 144 3.86 10.28 -0.68
C GLU A 144 3.36 10.64 0.72
N HIS A 145 2.09 10.37 1.03
CA HIS A 145 1.53 10.61 2.35
C HIS A 145 2.32 9.93 3.48
N ARG A 146 2.74 8.68 3.28
CA ARG A 146 3.56 7.98 4.27
C ARG A 146 4.96 8.57 4.43
N LEU A 147 5.53 9.18 3.39
CA LEU A 147 6.81 9.87 3.46
C LEU A 147 6.69 11.22 4.17
N ASP A 148 5.56 11.93 3.99
CA ASP A 148 5.24 13.16 4.71
C ASP A 148 5.01 12.91 6.20
N ASP A 149 4.25 11.87 6.55
CA ASP A 149 4.01 11.44 7.94
C ASP A 149 5.32 11.06 8.65
N ARG A 150 6.18 10.31 7.96
CA ARG A 150 7.48 9.91 8.50
C ARG A 150 8.53 9.77 7.41
N ALA A 151 9.56 10.61 7.45
CA ALA A 151 10.66 10.61 6.50
C ALA A 151 11.34 9.23 6.39
N PHE A 152 11.77 8.85 5.18
CA PHE A 152 12.43 7.58 4.90
C PHE A 152 13.67 7.33 5.81
N ALA A 153 14.50 8.36 6.02
CA ALA A 153 15.65 8.27 6.92
C ALA A 153 15.26 7.88 8.35
N ALA A 154 14.16 8.46 8.87
CA ALA A 154 13.64 8.12 10.20
C ALA A 154 13.08 6.68 10.26
N ARG A 155 12.56 6.16 9.15
CA ARG A 155 12.14 4.74 9.06
C ARG A 155 13.34 3.80 9.08
N VAL A 156 14.41 4.15 8.38
CA VAL A 156 15.67 3.37 8.37
C VAL A 156 16.32 3.36 9.76
N GLN A 157 16.35 4.51 10.46
CA GLN A 157 16.91 4.59 11.81
C GLN A 157 16.12 3.81 12.86
N ALA A 158 14.82 3.69 12.69
CA ALA A 158 13.94 2.89 13.54
C ALA A 158 13.81 1.43 13.09
N GLY A 159 14.40 1.08 11.96
CA GLY A 159 14.48 -0.30 11.47
C GLY A 159 15.44 -1.14 12.35
N PRO A 160 15.40 -2.46 12.25
CA PRO A 160 16.32 -3.34 12.96
C PRO A 160 17.77 -2.96 12.61
N ARG A 161 18.57 -2.63 13.60
CA ARG A 161 20.00 -2.36 13.42
C ARG A 161 20.68 -3.65 13.00
N ALA A 162 21.61 -3.57 12.03
CA ALA A 162 22.46 -4.70 11.67
C ALA A 162 23.26 -5.12 12.94
N GLY A 163 23.00 -6.34 13.44
CA GLY A 163 23.61 -6.88 14.65
C GLY A 163 22.65 -7.04 15.85
N GLY A 164 21.44 -6.49 15.81
CA GLY A 164 20.38 -6.89 16.75
C GLY A 164 19.77 -8.20 16.27
N GLU A 165 19.90 -9.28 17.04
CA GLU A 165 19.10 -10.48 16.85
C GLU A 165 17.64 -10.08 16.73
N ARG A 166 16.95 -10.53 15.65
CA ARG A 166 15.51 -10.35 15.57
C ARG A 166 14.92 -11.02 16.81
N PRO A 167 13.95 -10.37 17.50
CA PRO A 167 13.29 -11.04 18.59
C PRO A 167 12.90 -12.45 18.19
N ALA A 168 13.32 -13.42 18.98
CA ALA A 168 12.97 -14.81 18.72
C ALA A 168 11.44 -14.94 18.71
N LEU A 169 10.92 -15.62 17.70
CA LEU A 169 9.50 -15.94 17.63
C LEU A 169 9.26 -17.35 18.13
N THR A 170 8.37 -17.48 19.11
CA THR A 170 8.00 -18.77 19.69
C THR A 170 6.52 -19.02 19.48
N ILE A 171 6.17 -20.25 19.09
CA ILE A 171 4.77 -20.68 18.97
C ILE A 171 4.33 -21.30 20.29
N ARG A 172 3.16 -20.89 20.75
CA ARG A 172 2.51 -21.44 21.95
C ARG A 172 1.14 -21.97 21.64
N ASP A 173 0.80 -23.11 22.25
CA ASP A 173 -0.56 -23.60 22.26
C ASP A 173 -1.42 -22.76 23.23
N TYR A 174 -2.71 -22.77 23.03
CA TYR A 174 -3.67 -22.12 23.91
C TYR A 174 -3.63 -22.73 25.32
N VAL A 175 -3.63 -21.84 26.31
CA VAL A 175 -3.95 -22.10 27.71
C VAL A 175 -4.96 -21.04 28.18
N ASP A 176 -5.73 -21.31 29.22
CA ASP A 176 -6.82 -20.40 29.64
C ASP A 176 -6.34 -19.01 30.01
N ASP A 177 -5.12 -18.86 30.54
CA ASP A 177 -4.51 -17.59 30.84
C ASP A 177 -4.27 -16.71 29.58
N LEU A 178 -4.34 -17.29 28.38
CA LEU A 178 -4.21 -16.59 27.10
C LEU A 178 -5.56 -16.21 26.48
N ALA A 179 -6.71 -16.49 27.13
CA ALA A 179 -8.03 -16.16 26.61
C ALA A 179 -8.20 -14.65 26.41
N GLU A 180 -7.72 -13.84 27.35
CA GLU A 180 -7.75 -12.38 27.26
C GLU A 180 -6.91 -11.88 26.08
N ALA A 181 -5.70 -12.42 25.90
CA ALA A 181 -4.84 -12.07 24.75
C ALA A 181 -5.48 -12.46 23.41
N PHE A 182 -6.15 -13.63 23.34
CA PHE A 182 -6.91 -14.05 22.18
C PHE A 182 -8.01 -13.05 21.84
N TYR A 183 -8.79 -12.63 22.84
CA TYR A 183 -9.85 -11.63 22.66
C TYR A 183 -9.26 -10.29 22.22
N ALA A 184 -8.30 -9.75 22.97
CA ALA A 184 -7.78 -8.40 22.75
C ALA A 184 -7.15 -8.21 21.37
N ILE A 185 -6.29 -9.14 20.94
CA ILE A 185 -5.60 -9.06 19.64
C ILE A 185 -6.60 -9.12 18.48
N ASN A 186 -7.59 -10.01 18.55
CA ASN A 186 -8.60 -10.11 17.50
C ASN A 186 -9.57 -8.92 17.49
N ALA A 187 -9.99 -8.46 18.66
CA ALA A 187 -10.91 -7.32 18.78
C ALA A 187 -10.26 -6.03 18.25
N GLU A 188 -8.98 -5.77 18.60
CA GLU A 188 -8.19 -4.65 18.09
C GLU A 188 -8.11 -4.71 16.55
N TRP A 189 -7.75 -5.86 16.00
CA TRP A 189 -7.61 -6.04 14.55
C TRP A 189 -8.94 -5.86 13.82
N ILE A 190 -10.04 -6.45 14.34
CA ILE A 190 -11.36 -6.31 13.72
C ILE A 190 -11.83 -4.86 13.79
N ALA A 191 -11.67 -4.19 14.94
CA ALA A 191 -12.13 -2.81 15.15
C ALA A 191 -11.37 -1.79 14.27
N ALA A 192 -10.15 -2.11 13.83
CA ALA A 192 -9.36 -1.26 12.95
C ALA A 192 -9.94 -1.16 11.52
N MET A 193 -10.72 -2.17 11.07
CA MET A 193 -11.22 -2.25 9.69
C MET A 193 -12.71 -2.55 9.58
N PHE A 194 -13.32 -3.13 10.60
CA PHE A 194 -14.69 -3.65 10.57
C PHE A 194 -15.39 -3.43 11.92
N ALA A 195 -16.71 -3.73 11.97
CA ALA A 195 -17.43 -3.85 13.24
C ALA A 195 -17.32 -5.29 13.76
N LEU A 196 -17.25 -5.45 15.09
CA LEU A 196 -17.36 -6.75 15.74
C LEU A 196 -18.79 -7.28 15.58
N GLU A 197 -18.93 -8.40 14.88
CA GLU A 197 -20.20 -9.10 14.70
C GLU A 197 -20.54 -9.98 15.93
N GLU A 198 -21.80 -10.38 16.07
CA GLU A 198 -22.27 -11.27 17.16
C GLU A 198 -21.46 -12.58 17.20
N ASN A 199 -21.22 -13.17 16.02
CA ASN A 199 -20.44 -14.40 15.88
C ASN A 199 -18.99 -14.22 16.36
N ASP A 200 -18.39 -13.04 16.11
CA ASP A 200 -17.05 -12.75 16.63
C ASP A 200 -17.07 -12.70 18.16
N ARG A 201 -18.02 -11.96 18.74
CA ARG A 201 -18.13 -11.82 20.22
C ARG A 201 -18.27 -13.19 20.89
N ARG A 202 -19.13 -14.05 20.36
CA ARG A 202 -19.35 -15.40 20.88
C ARG A 202 -18.08 -16.22 20.89
N ILE A 203 -17.37 -16.29 19.75
CA ILE A 203 -16.15 -17.09 19.62
C ILE A 203 -15.02 -16.52 20.48
N LEU A 204 -14.87 -15.19 20.50
CA LEU A 204 -13.77 -14.54 21.24
C LEU A 204 -13.99 -14.59 22.77
N SER A 205 -15.24 -14.66 23.23
CA SER A 205 -15.56 -14.74 24.67
C SER A 205 -15.46 -16.13 25.24
N ASP A 206 -15.58 -17.17 24.42
CA ASP A 206 -15.44 -18.58 24.84
C ASP A 206 -14.60 -19.38 23.81
N PRO A 207 -13.30 -19.07 23.69
CA PRO A 207 -12.44 -19.75 22.74
C PRO A 207 -12.29 -21.25 23.04
N ARG A 208 -12.36 -21.66 24.30
CA ARG A 208 -12.30 -23.06 24.69
C ARG A 208 -13.54 -23.82 24.17
N GLY A 209 -14.73 -23.42 24.56
CA GLY A 209 -15.98 -24.12 24.19
C GLY A 209 -16.27 -24.01 22.68
N GLU A 210 -15.97 -22.90 22.05
CA GLU A 210 -16.29 -22.68 20.64
C GLU A 210 -15.26 -23.29 19.68
N ILE A 211 -14.01 -23.49 20.08
CA ILE A 211 -12.94 -23.97 19.20
C ILE A 211 -12.33 -25.27 19.72
N LEU A 212 -11.76 -25.27 20.93
CA LEU A 212 -10.95 -26.41 21.41
C LEU A 212 -11.80 -27.63 21.71
N ASP A 213 -12.89 -27.48 22.47
CA ASP A 213 -13.78 -28.59 22.87
C ASP A 213 -14.50 -29.20 21.67
N ARG A 214 -14.48 -28.53 20.52
CA ARG A 214 -15.00 -29.01 19.23
C ARG A 214 -13.93 -29.62 18.32
N GLY A 215 -12.73 -29.89 18.87
CA GLY A 215 -11.63 -30.50 18.13
C GLY A 215 -10.80 -29.55 17.28
N GLY A 216 -10.96 -28.24 17.48
CA GLY A 216 -10.13 -27.20 16.86
C GLY A 216 -8.83 -26.95 17.62
N LEU A 217 -8.04 -25.99 17.17
CA LEU A 217 -6.84 -25.52 17.87
C LEU A 217 -6.70 -24.01 17.81
N ILE A 218 -5.95 -23.46 18.77
CA ILE A 218 -5.56 -22.04 18.77
C ILE A 218 -4.06 -22.01 19.05
N LEU A 219 -3.31 -21.31 18.17
CA LEU A 219 -1.90 -21.02 18.36
C LEU A 219 -1.67 -19.54 18.52
N PHE A 220 -0.65 -19.23 19.30
CA PHE A 220 -0.13 -17.89 19.48
C PHE A 220 1.31 -17.82 18.99
N VAL A 221 1.72 -16.62 18.56
CA VAL A 221 3.12 -16.28 18.37
C VAL A 221 3.52 -15.26 19.42
N GLU A 222 4.59 -15.56 20.13
CA GLU A 222 5.27 -14.65 21.05
C GLU A 222 6.54 -14.12 20.40
N ALA A 223 6.83 -12.85 20.63
CA ALA A 223 8.10 -12.24 20.27
C ALA A 223 8.85 -11.87 21.56
N GLU A 224 10.13 -12.22 21.61
CA GLU A 224 10.99 -11.90 22.75
C GLU A 224 10.94 -10.40 23.11
N GLY A 225 10.69 -10.09 24.37
CA GLY A 225 10.54 -8.72 24.88
C GLY A 225 9.20 -8.04 24.55
N LEU A 226 8.33 -8.64 23.75
CA LEU A 226 7.00 -8.11 23.40
C LEU A 226 5.84 -8.97 23.94
N GLY A 227 6.12 -10.23 24.35
CA GLY A 227 5.09 -11.19 24.74
C GLY A 227 4.27 -11.70 23.56
N VAL A 228 3.01 -12.04 23.81
CA VAL A 228 2.08 -12.51 22.77
C VAL A 228 1.77 -11.37 21.79
N VAL A 229 2.05 -11.61 20.50
CA VAL A 229 1.89 -10.60 19.44
C VAL A 229 0.98 -11.06 18.31
N GLY A 230 0.52 -12.31 18.31
CA GLY A 230 -0.43 -12.79 17.31
C GLY A 230 -1.12 -14.09 17.69
N THR A 231 -2.24 -14.36 17.06
CA THR A 231 -3.07 -15.54 17.26
C THR A 231 -3.66 -16.01 15.95
N CYS A 232 -3.91 -17.32 15.83
CA CYS A 232 -4.63 -17.95 14.73
C CYS A 232 -5.32 -19.22 15.24
N ALA A 233 -6.51 -19.49 14.73
CA ALA A 233 -7.30 -20.67 15.12
C ALA A 233 -7.68 -21.52 13.91
N LEU A 234 -7.81 -22.83 14.13
CA LEU A 234 -8.55 -23.76 13.29
C LEU A 234 -9.84 -24.15 14.02
N MET A 235 -10.97 -23.87 13.42
CA MET A 235 -12.28 -24.17 14.00
C MET A 235 -12.99 -25.23 13.18
N THR A 236 -13.41 -26.31 13.83
CA THR A 236 -14.23 -27.35 13.21
C THR A 236 -15.58 -26.78 12.81
N THR A 237 -15.98 -26.96 11.57
CA THR A 237 -17.28 -26.50 11.05
C THR A 237 -18.23 -27.64 10.70
N SER A 238 -17.68 -28.80 10.36
CA SER A 238 -18.32 -30.08 10.21
C SER A 238 -17.25 -31.19 10.23
N PRO A 239 -17.58 -32.48 10.32
CA PRO A 239 -16.60 -33.54 10.29
C PRO A 239 -15.64 -33.39 9.10
N GLY A 240 -14.34 -33.45 9.33
CA GLY A 240 -13.28 -33.27 8.33
C GLY A 240 -13.16 -31.86 7.74
N CYS A 241 -14.01 -30.91 8.12
CA CYS A 241 -14.01 -29.56 7.53
C CYS A 241 -13.65 -28.48 8.58
N PHE A 242 -12.59 -27.73 8.31
CA PHE A 242 -12.04 -26.74 9.25
C PHE A 242 -11.94 -25.36 8.60
N GLU A 243 -12.24 -24.33 9.40
CA GLU A 243 -12.03 -22.92 9.05
C GLU A 243 -10.77 -22.41 9.75
N LEU A 244 -9.78 -21.93 8.97
CA LEU A 244 -8.73 -21.07 9.48
C LEU A 244 -9.32 -19.69 9.75
N THR A 245 -9.34 -19.30 11.02
CA THR A 245 -10.06 -18.12 11.48
C THR A 245 -9.31 -17.43 12.61
N LYS A 246 -9.77 -16.24 13.03
CA LYS A 246 -9.20 -15.47 14.14
C LYS A 246 -7.69 -15.29 14.02
N MET A 247 -7.22 -15.07 12.78
CA MET A 247 -5.83 -14.74 12.52
C MET A 247 -5.62 -13.23 12.61
N ALA A 248 -4.90 -12.82 13.64
CA ALA A 248 -4.57 -11.42 13.88
C ALA A 248 -3.15 -11.30 14.44
N VAL A 249 -2.46 -10.21 14.08
CA VAL A 249 -1.11 -9.89 14.56
C VAL A 249 -1.09 -8.42 14.97
N SER A 250 -0.61 -8.15 16.19
CA SER A 250 -0.47 -6.81 16.74
C SER A 250 0.50 -5.97 15.90
N GLU A 251 0.20 -4.68 15.72
CA GLU A 251 1.09 -3.75 15.03
C GLU A 251 2.49 -3.66 15.67
N ARG A 252 2.62 -3.98 16.96
CA ARG A 252 3.92 -4.02 17.67
C ARG A 252 4.90 -5.03 17.06
N ALA A 253 4.40 -6.08 16.41
CA ALA A 253 5.20 -7.10 15.73
C ALA A 253 5.42 -6.82 14.23
N ARG A 254 5.12 -5.61 13.76
CA ARG A 254 5.31 -5.22 12.36
C ARG A 254 6.77 -5.42 11.92
N GLY A 255 6.97 -6.11 10.80
CA GLY A 255 8.30 -6.40 10.25
C GLY A 255 8.98 -7.66 10.81
N LEU A 256 8.46 -8.28 11.87
CA LEU A 256 9.01 -9.52 12.44
C LEU A 256 8.61 -10.79 11.67
N LYS A 257 7.72 -10.68 10.67
CA LYS A 257 7.10 -11.81 9.95
C LYS A 257 6.32 -12.77 10.88
N ALA A 258 5.84 -12.27 12.02
CA ALA A 258 5.12 -13.06 13.01
C ALA A 258 3.88 -13.75 12.42
N GLY A 259 3.13 -13.09 11.53
CA GLY A 259 1.98 -13.68 10.84
C GLY A 259 2.35 -14.86 9.93
N GLU A 260 3.43 -14.75 9.15
CA GLU A 260 3.89 -15.87 8.32
C GLU A 260 4.39 -17.04 9.17
N HIS A 261 5.13 -16.75 10.24
CA HIS A 261 5.64 -17.76 11.17
C HIS A 261 4.48 -18.52 11.84
N LEU A 262 3.47 -17.79 12.34
CA LEU A 262 2.29 -18.35 12.96
C LEU A 262 1.47 -19.19 11.97
N LEU A 263 1.20 -18.66 10.78
CA LEU A 263 0.40 -19.37 9.77
C LEU A 263 1.06 -20.68 9.34
N ARG A 264 2.38 -20.71 9.14
CA ARG A 264 3.13 -21.94 8.83
C ARG A 264 3.04 -22.94 9.97
N ALA A 265 3.09 -22.50 11.22
CA ALA A 265 2.92 -23.38 12.38
C ALA A 265 1.52 -23.99 12.45
N VAL A 266 0.47 -23.18 12.18
CA VAL A 266 -0.91 -23.67 12.12
C VAL A 266 -1.08 -24.69 11.01
N LEU A 267 -0.55 -24.45 9.81
CA LEU A 267 -0.61 -25.39 8.69
C LEU A 267 0.17 -26.69 8.97
N ALA A 268 1.33 -26.61 9.61
CA ALA A 268 2.07 -27.79 10.04
C ALA A 268 1.27 -28.64 11.05
N ARG A 269 0.57 -28.00 11.98
CA ARG A 269 -0.31 -28.68 12.93
C ARG A 269 -1.55 -29.26 12.21
N ALA A 270 -2.14 -28.53 11.26
CA ALA A 270 -3.25 -29.00 10.43
C ALA A 270 -2.90 -30.29 9.67
N GLY A 271 -1.66 -30.41 9.17
CA GLY A 271 -1.18 -31.63 8.48
C GLY A 271 -1.09 -32.87 9.38
N THR A 272 -1.23 -32.74 10.69
CA THR A 272 -1.29 -33.85 11.65
C THR A 272 -2.73 -34.15 12.13
N MET A 273 -3.71 -33.40 11.66
CA MET A 273 -5.13 -33.55 11.98
C MET A 273 -5.85 -34.24 10.81
N ASP A 274 -6.98 -34.87 11.10
CA ASP A 274 -7.84 -35.48 10.08
C ASP A 274 -8.71 -34.41 9.39
N ILE A 275 -8.06 -33.63 8.50
CA ILE A 275 -8.68 -32.50 7.78
C ILE A 275 -8.84 -32.87 6.30
N GLU A 276 -10.06 -33.01 5.84
CA GLU A 276 -10.39 -33.21 4.42
C GLU A 276 -10.49 -31.87 3.67
N THR A 277 -11.02 -30.84 4.34
CA THR A 277 -11.18 -29.51 3.78
C THR A 277 -10.72 -28.45 4.78
N LEU A 278 -9.70 -27.67 4.40
CA LEU A 278 -9.26 -26.49 5.13
C LEU A 278 -9.56 -25.26 4.28
N TYR A 279 -10.31 -24.31 4.84
CA TYR A 279 -10.69 -23.09 4.16
C TYR A 279 -10.56 -21.86 5.07
N LEU A 280 -10.63 -20.68 4.49
CA LEU A 280 -10.75 -19.43 5.21
C LEU A 280 -11.75 -18.48 4.54
N LEU A 281 -12.28 -17.58 5.34
CA LEU A 281 -13.16 -16.49 4.92
C LEU A 281 -12.52 -15.15 5.26
N THR A 282 -12.47 -14.23 4.30
CA THR A 282 -11.84 -12.93 4.47
C THR A 282 -12.53 -11.83 3.66
N ASN A 283 -11.89 -10.69 3.52
CA ASN A 283 -12.41 -9.55 2.77
C ASN A 283 -11.31 -8.98 1.87
N THR A 284 -11.67 -8.45 0.70
CA THR A 284 -10.75 -7.80 -0.24
C THR A 284 -9.96 -6.64 0.39
N ALA A 285 -10.50 -5.98 1.42
CA ALA A 285 -9.78 -4.97 2.20
C ALA A 285 -8.53 -5.52 2.90
N CYS A 286 -8.47 -6.86 3.15
CA CYS A 286 -7.35 -7.54 3.80
C CYS A 286 -6.25 -7.98 2.81
N ALA A 287 -5.88 -7.14 1.85
CA ALA A 287 -4.98 -7.50 0.74
C ALA A 287 -3.65 -8.14 1.20
N ALA A 288 -3.04 -7.63 2.27
CA ALA A 288 -1.80 -8.20 2.82
C ALA A 288 -1.99 -9.62 3.38
N ALA A 289 -3.14 -9.90 3.99
CA ALA A 289 -3.47 -11.25 4.49
C ALA A 289 -3.76 -12.21 3.32
N ILE A 290 -4.50 -11.76 2.30
CA ILE A 290 -4.77 -12.56 1.09
C ILE A 290 -3.46 -12.96 0.42
N HIS A 291 -2.55 -12.01 0.20
CA HIS A 291 -1.23 -12.32 -0.37
C HIS A 291 -0.44 -13.35 0.46
N LEU A 292 -0.52 -13.24 1.80
CA LEU A 292 0.12 -14.22 2.68
C LEU A 292 -0.53 -15.62 2.54
N TYR A 293 -1.85 -15.70 2.46
CA TYR A 293 -2.58 -16.94 2.26
C TYR A 293 -2.23 -17.61 0.93
N GLU A 294 -2.22 -16.83 -0.17
CA GLU A 294 -1.80 -17.30 -1.50
C GLU A 294 -0.38 -17.87 -1.50
N LYS A 295 0.53 -17.18 -0.82
CA LYS A 295 1.95 -17.57 -0.68
C LYS A 295 2.12 -18.94 -0.01
N VAL A 296 1.24 -19.30 0.91
CA VAL A 296 1.34 -20.57 1.64
C VAL A 296 0.45 -21.68 1.09
N GLY A 297 -0.26 -21.45 -0.02
CA GLY A 297 -1.00 -22.49 -0.74
C GLY A 297 -2.51 -22.37 -0.71
N PHE A 298 -3.09 -21.28 -0.19
CA PHE A 298 -4.52 -21.06 -0.36
C PHE A 298 -4.85 -20.54 -1.76
N ARG A 299 -6.01 -20.97 -2.29
CA ARG A 299 -6.55 -20.52 -3.58
C ARG A 299 -7.99 -20.04 -3.40
N HIS A 300 -8.39 -19.04 -4.20
CA HIS A 300 -9.78 -18.57 -4.22
C HIS A 300 -10.72 -19.71 -4.62
N ASP A 301 -11.84 -19.84 -3.91
CA ASP A 301 -12.78 -20.94 -4.09
C ASP A 301 -14.22 -20.46 -3.98
N ALA A 302 -14.96 -20.57 -5.10
CA ALA A 302 -16.36 -20.15 -5.20
C ALA A 302 -17.31 -21.10 -4.44
N GLU A 303 -17.02 -22.41 -4.38
CA GLU A 303 -17.85 -23.36 -3.65
C GLU A 303 -17.80 -23.10 -2.15
N ILE A 304 -16.61 -22.77 -1.62
CA ILE A 304 -16.44 -22.34 -0.23
C ILE A 304 -17.21 -21.06 0.03
N MET A 305 -17.18 -20.11 -0.90
CA MET A 305 -17.95 -18.86 -0.78
C MET A 305 -19.46 -19.15 -0.71
N ASP A 306 -19.99 -19.95 -1.60
CA ASP A 306 -21.40 -20.29 -1.66
C ASP A 306 -21.88 -21.02 -0.40
N ARG A 307 -21.05 -21.93 0.10
CA ARG A 307 -21.37 -22.79 1.25
C ARG A 307 -21.23 -22.08 2.60
N PHE A 308 -20.18 -21.26 2.78
CA PHE A 308 -19.78 -20.72 4.08
C PHE A 308 -19.74 -19.20 4.14
N GLY A 309 -19.70 -18.46 3.01
CA GLY A 309 -19.49 -17.02 2.97
C GLY A 309 -20.48 -16.21 3.79
N ARG A 310 -21.71 -16.72 3.98
CA ARG A 310 -22.77 -16.05 4.78
C ARG A 310 -22.53 -16.04 6.29
N ARG A 311 -21.49 -16.71 6.77
CA ARG A 311 -21.17 -16.76 8.22
C ARG A 311 -20.74 -15.43 8.80
N TYR A 312 -20.18 -14.54 7.95
CA TYR A 312 -19.79 -13.19 8.31
C TYR A 312 -20.32 -12.21 7.27
N ALA A 313 -21.02 -11.16 7.71
CA ALA A 313 -21.60 -10.17 6.81
C ALA A 313 -20.53 -9.43 6.00
N ARG A 314 -19.34 -9.27 6.57
CA ARG A 314 -18.17 -8.63 5.92
C ARG A 314 -17.42 -9.53 4.93
N CYS A 315 -17.74 -10.83 4.85
CA CYS A 315 -17.02 -11.77 3.98
C CYS A 315 -17.36 -11.54 2.51
N ASN A 316 -16.31 -11.35 1.67
CA ASN A 316 -16.44 -11.32 0.21
C ASN A 316 -15.31 -12.08 -0.52
N VAL A 317 -14.44 -12.76 0.25
CA VAL A 317 -13.39 -13.63 -0.26
C VAL A 317 -13.39 -14.93 0.53
N ALA A 318 -13.40 -16.06 -0.17
CA ALA A 318 -13.20 -17.39 0.40
C ALA A 318 -12.06 -18.08 -0.31
N MET A 319 -11.25 -18.81 0.45
CA MET A 319 -10.11 -19.53 -0.10
C MET A 319 -10.03 -20.93 0.49
N ARG A 320 -9.60 -21.91 -0.31
CA ARG A 320 -9.32 -23.30 0.09
C ARG A 320 -7.82 -23.51 0.11
N TYR A 321 -7.34 -24.28 1.07
CA TYR A 321 -5.94 -24.71 1.14
C TYR A 321 -5.69 -25.88 0.19
N GLU A 322 -4.71 -25.70 -0.69
CA GLU A 322 -4.22 -26.68 -1.65
C GLU A 322 -2.68 -26.75 -1.49
N PRO A 323 -2.15 -27.70 -0.71
CA PRO A 323 -0.73 -27.78 -0.36
C PRO A 323 0.19 -28.07 -1.55
#